data_3f5edb5d495f8068bc4e20aa7a19f89b
#
_entry.id   3f5edb5d495f8068bc4e20aa7a19f89b
#
_cell.length_a   1.000
_cell.length_b   1.000
_cell.length_c   1.000
_cell.angle_alpha   90.00
_cell.angle_beta   90.00
_cell.angle_gamma   90.00
#
_symmetry.space_group_name_H-M   'P 1'
#
loop_
_entity.id
_entity.type
_entity.pdbx_description
1 polymer ?
#
loop_
_entity_poly.entity_id
_entity_poly.type
_entity_poly.pdbx_seq_one_letter_code
_entity_poly.pdbx_strand_id
1 'polypeptide(L)'
;MKLSKPSVFVREATGLVKSLGPWTLFFANVGEVGFGTTLLLLNQADSFFPNGNPGGNVVVATLIFTLLTLFEAYIYYKVVRYIGRTAGDYVWISRTLGPIPAGFLLLGFTFTGMPFVAIQLNWLITLSLYPALSSIGAVSGVSSLSQLAISLSSQASLIILPLVLLGVITLVDVVSPKIGYLLLGVMVGIAMLGTLMMLGVFVYAGASGVKSSLDSLLSSYGSSYSKIASGYSGPLFSLGATSLLFPYLAFALPWINNAAAFSGEIKDIKKSSITGTFLPVIVSGALLALFSAVYYSYLGFDFAMNAPNAWPEQLATAGATPNMLTIALIVIRNAPLLGVLISVLFSFWYLAASQQTILSVSRYVLGLSFDRLLPTRLAAVSERFHTPYASLLLTFVVSIPMVFIVALTNWTSLYSTTALGTLFFAFIGITAIVFGLKRPSSFEKAMLVLCGVVTSGFFLYLTYMFVALPYYGINDLSWGIMLFFWVLGALLYPISKWYHAKKGINLSLAFKELPPE
;
A
#
# COMPACT_ATOMS: atom_id res chain seq x y z
N MET A 1 -40.30 33.74 -11.85
CA MET A 1 -39.00 33.03 -11.90
C MET A 1 -38.71 32.48 -10.52
N LYS A 2 -38.98 31.17 -10.26
CA LYS A 2 -38.66 30.54 -8.96
C LYS A 2 -37.14 30.44 -8.92
N LEU A 3 -36.49 31.23 -8.06
CA LEU A 3 -35.10 31.05 -7.70
C LEU A 3 -34.94 29.62 -7.17
N SER A 4 -34.39 28.71 -7.95
CA SER A 4 -34.04 27.37 -7.48
C SER A 4 -33.12 27.55 -6.27
N LYS A 5 -33.46 26.92 -5.14
CA LYS A 5 -32.57 26.89 -3.97
C LYS A 5 -31.23 26.36 -4.45
N PRO A 6 -30.09 27.03 -4.11
CA PRO A 6 -28.77 26.56 -4.54
C PRO A 6 -28.60 25.11 -4.09
N SER A 7 -28.26 24.23 -5.03
CA SER A 7 -27.98 22.82 -4.75
C SER A 7 -26.88 22.71 -3.68
N VAL A 8 -27.09 21.86 -2.70
CA VAL A 8 -26.14 21.62 -1.60
C VAL A 8 -24.87 20.95 -2.14
N PHE A 9 -25.03 20.01 -3.07
CA PHE A 9 -23.93 19.37 -3.78
C PHE A 9 -23.48 20.22 -4.98
N VAL A 10 -22.27 19.96 -5.46
CA VAL A 10 -21.70 20.68 -6.61
C VAL A 10 -22.50 20.43 -7.88
N ARG A 11 -23.03 19.21 -8.05
CA ARG A 11 -23.80 18.74 -9.22
C ARG A 11 -24.85 17.71 -8.79
N GLU A 12 -25.78 17.40 -9.71
CA GLU A 12 -26.81 16.37 -9.53
C GLU A 12 -26.31 14.95 -9.77
N ALA A 13 -25.11 14.79 -10.38
CA ALA A 13 -24.42 13.51 -10.58
C ALA A 13 -22.91 13.71 -10.59
N THR A 14 -22.13 12.69 -10.25
CA THR A 14 -20.65 12.74 -10.28
C THR A 14 -20.11 12.84 -11.70
N GLY A 15 -20.83 12.29 -12.68
CA GLY A 15 -20.39 12.19 -14.08
C GLY A 15 -19.42 11.04 -14.33
N LEU A 16 -19.12 10.23 -13.33
CA LEU A 16 -18.37 9.00 -13.48
C LEU A 16 -19.27 7.88 -14.05
N VAL A 17 -18.68 6.92 -14.74
CA VAL A 17 -19.42 5.80 -15.32
C VAL A 17 -19.10 4.48 -14.62
N LYS A 18 -20.10 3.63 -14.47
CA LYS A 18 -19.93 2.29 -13.92
C LYS A 18 -19.16 1.42 -14.92
N SER A 19 -17.85 1.27 -14.70
CA SER A 19 -16.94 0.55 -15.58
C SER A 19 -16.23 -0.63 -14.90
N LEU A 20 -16.16 -0.64 -13.55
CA LEU A 20 -15.38 -1.61 -12.79
C LEU A 20 -16.11 -2.94 -12.62
N GLY A 21 -15.43 -4.00 -13.04
CA GLY A 21 -15.85 -5.37 -12.78
C GLY A 21 -15.19 -5.95 -11.52
N PRO A 22 -15.63 -7.15 -11.10
CA PRO A 22 -15.11 -7.81 -9.90
C PRO A 22 -13.59 -8.02 -9.90
N TRP A 23 -13.03 -8.47 -11.01
CA TRP A 23 -11.60 -8.72 -11.16
C TRP A 23 -10.77 -7.42 -11.20
N THR A 24 -11.30 -6.36 -11.80
CA THR A 24 -10.64 -5.06 -11.79
C THR A 24 -10.47 -4.56 -10.36
N LEU A 25 -11.50 -4.73 -9.53
CA LEU A 25 -11.46 -4.33 -8.14
C LEU A 25 -10.52 -5.22 -7.31
N PHE A 26 -10.46 -6.51 -7.60
CA PHE A 26 -9.48 -7.43 -7.03
C PHE A 26 -8.06 -6.95 -7.31
N PHE A 27 -7.71 -6.72 -8.58
CA PHE A 27 -6.38 -6.26 -8.96
C PHE A 27 -6.06 -4.87 -8.40
N ALA A 28 -7.07 -3.98 -8.29
CA ALA A 28 -6.90 -2.68 -7.67
C ALA A 28 -6.43 -2.80 -6.22
N ASN A 29 -7.06 -3.66 -5.42
CA ASN A 29 -6.68 -3.83 -4.02
C ASN A 29 -5.38 -4.65 -3.83
N VAL A 30 -5.14 -5.68 -4.66
CA VAL A 30 -3.86 -6.42 -4.62
C VAL A 30 -2.69 -5.54 -5.05
N GLY A 31 -2.91 -4.62 -6.00
CA GLY A 31 -1.88 -3.73 -6.53
C GLY A 31 -1.59 -2.51 -5.65
N GLU A 32 -2.46 -2.20 -4.66
CA GLU A 32 -2.38 -0.91 -3.98
C GLU A 32 -1.07 -0.72 -3.25
N VAL A 33 -0.77 -1.54 -2.29
CA VAL A 33 0.34 -1.17 -1.44
C VAL A 33 1.27 -2.32 -1.17
N GLY A 34 2.54 -2.04 -1.36
CA GLY A 34 3.63 -2.64 -0.62
C GLY A 34 3.74 -4.16 -0.65
N PHE A 35 2.91 -4.92 -1.42
CA PHE A 35 3.07 -6.38 -1.45
C PHE A 35 4.51 -6.76 -1.81
N GLY A 36 5.06 -6.16 -2.89
CA GLY A 36 6.44 -6.36 -3.28
C GLY A 36 7.44 -5.91 -2.21
N THR A 37 7.23 -4.72 -1.65
CA THR A 37 8.06 -4.17 -0.57
C THR A 37 8.00 -5.05 0.67
N THR A 38 6.80 -5.43 1.11
CA THR A 38 6.60 -6.31 2.27
C THR A 38 7.26 -7.66 2.07
N LEU A 39 7.13 -8.27 0.89
CA LEU A 39 7.77 -9.55 0.57
C LEU A 39 9.31 -9.48 0.68
N LEU A 40 9.92 -8.38 0.26
CA LEU A 40 11.37 -8.20 0.37
C LEU A 40 11.83 -7.88 1.79
N LEU A 41 11.10 -6.99 2.50
CA LEU A 41 11.52 -6.51 3.82
C LEU A 41 11.17 -7.46 4.96
N LEU A 42 10.09 -8.21 4.85
CA LEU A 42 9.56 -9.00 5.96
C LEU A 42 10.53 -10.07 6.44
N ASN A 43 11.26 -10.72 5.51
CA ASN A 43 12.28 -11.72 5.85
C ASN A 43 13.61 -11.10 6.32
N GLN A 44 13.73 -9.78 6.30
CA GLN A 44 14.87 -9.02 6.83
C GLN A 44 14.49 -8.19 8.07
N ALA A 45 13.24 -8.29 8.52
CA ALA A 45 12.73 -7.44 9.60
C ALA A 45 13.53 -7.55 10.90
N ASP A 46 14.18 -8.70 11.14
CA ASP A 46 15.05 -8.90 12.31
C ASP A 46 16.17 -7.85 12.40
N SER A 47 16.76 -7.45 11.27
CA SER A 47 17.84 -6.44 11.23
C SER A 47 17.39 -5.02 11.58
N PHE A 48 16.08 -4.73 11.56
CA PHE A 48 15.55 -3.42 11.93
C PHE A 48 15.38 -3.23 13.43
N PHE A 49 15.58 -4.30 14.22
CA PHE A 49 15.53 -4.23 15.67
C PHE A 49 16.94 -4.20 16.24
N PRO A 50 17.28 -3.27 17.18
CA PRO A 50 18.64 -3.11 17.70
C PRO A 50 19.26 -4.37 18.31
N ASN A 51 18.42 -5.26 18.86
CA ASN A 51 18.84 -6.52 19.47
C ASN A 51 18.34 -7.76 18.69
N GLY A 52 18.01 -7.56 17.40
CA GLY A 52 17.27 -8.55 16.64
C GLY A 52 15.83 -8.75 17.13
N ASN A 53 15.15 -9.72 16.55
CA ASN A 53 13.78 -10.10 16.91
C ASN A 53 13.65 -11.61 17.15
N PRO A 54 14.39 -12.20 18.13
CA PRO A 54 14.48 -13.65 18.29
C PRO A 54 13.11 -14.30 18.51
N GLY A 55 12.81 -15.30 17.69
CA GLY A 55 11.52 -16.02 17.70
C GLY A 55 10.39 -15.30 16.98
N GLY A 56 10.66 -14.20 16.28
CA GLY A 56 9.70 -13.54 15.40
C GLY A 56 9.38 -14.41 14.18
N ASN A 57 8.17 -15.01 14.15
CA ASN A 57 7.79 -15.91 13.07
C ASN A 57 6.91 -15.20 12.05
N VAL A 58 7.48 -14.94 10.85
CA VAL A 58 6.81 -14.22 9.76
C VAL A 58 5.57 -14.95 9.25
N VAL A 59 5.60 -16.29 9.16
CA VAL A 59 4.45 -17.09 8.71
C VAL A 59 3.28 -16.92 9.66
N VAL A 60 3.54 -17.08 10.96
CA VAL A 60 2.50 -16.94 12.00
C VAL A 60 1.98 -15.51 12.05
N ALA A 61 2.88 -14.51 11.99
CA ALA A 61 2.49 -13.10 11.95
C ALA A 61 1.55 -12.82 10.78
N THR A 62 1.88 -13.32 9.59
CA THR A 62 1.08 -13.12 8.37
C THR A 62 -0.30 -13.78 8.48
N LEU A 63 -0.37 -15.00 9.01
CA LEU A 63 -1.65 -15.69 9.20
C LEU A 63 -2.55 -14.97 10.21
N ILE A 64 -2.00 -14.55 11.36
CA ILE A 64 -2.76 -13.78 12.36
C ILE A 64 -3.23 -12.45 11.77
N PHE A 65 -2.34 -11.70 11.12
CA PHE A 65 -2.68 -10.42 10.51
C PHE A 65 -3.77 -10.58 9.45
N THR A 66 -3.63 -11.57 8.57
CA THR A 66 -4.64 -11.88 7.55
C THR A 66 -6.00 -12.16 8.17
N LEU A 67 -6.04 -12.99 9.22
CA LEU A 67 -7.29 -13.30 9.92
C LEU A 67 -7.93 -12.03 10.52
N LEU A 68 -7.14 -11.16 11.14
CA LEU A 68 -7.65 -9.91 11.72
C LEU A 68 -8.14 -8.93 10.63
N THR A 69 -7.46 -8.87 9.48
CA THR A 69 -7.88 -8.03 8.34
C THR A 69 -9.18 -8.56 7.68
N LEU A 70 -9.55 -9.84 7.85
CA LEU A 70 -10.85 -10.32 7.35
C LEU A 70 -12.04 -9.67 8.06
N PHE A 71 -11.89 -9.22 9.31
CA PHE A 71 -12.93 -8.43 9.99
C PHE A 71 -13.09 -7.04 9.34
N GLU A 72 -12.00 -6.40 8.97
CA GLU A 72 -12.01 -5.18 8.18
C GLU A 72 -12.62 -5.41 6.79
N ALA A 73 -12.28 -6.51 6.11
CA ALA A 73 -12.86 -6.87 4.82
C ALA A 73 -14.39 -7.01 4.88
N TYR A 74 -14.93 -7.54 5.98
CA TYR A 74 -16.37 -7.58 6.20
C TYR A 74 -16.98 -6.18 6.30
N ILE A 75 -16.30 -5.26 6.97
CA ILE A 75 -16.76 -3.87 7.07
C ILE A 75 -16.80 -3.24 5.68
N TYR A 76 -15.73 -3.30 4.90
CA TYR A 76 -15.68 -2.76 3.54
C TYR A 76 -16.68 -3.44 2.59
N TYR A 77 -16.90 -4.75 2.74
CA TYR A 77 -17.99 -5.44 2.04
C TYR A 77 -19.35 -4.78 2.30
N LYS A 78 -19.62 -4.36 3.54
CA LYS A 78 -20.86 -3.67 3.89
C LYS A 78 -20.88 -2.22 3.41
N VAL A 79 -19.76 -1.48 3.51
CA VAL A 79 -19.65 -0.11 3.00
C VAL A 79 -20.00 -0.04 1.52
N VAL A 80 -19.36 -0.89 0.69
CA VAL A 80 -19.61 -0.95 -0.76
C VAL A 80 -21.09 -1.20 -1.06
N ARG A 81 -21.74 -2.06 -0.30
CA ARG A 81 -23.17 -2.42 -0.52
C ARG A 81 -24.16 -1.39 -0.02
N TYR A 82 -23.82 -0.66 1.05
CA TYR A 82 -24.76 0.32 1.64
C TYR A 82 -24.56 1.72 1.08
N ILE A 83 -23.34 2.11 0.83
CA ILE A 83 -23.04 3.46 0.36
C ILE A 83 -23.05 3.49 -1.17
N GLY A 84 -22.27 2.63 -1.85
CA GLY A 84 -22.25 2.55 -3.31
C GLY A 84 -21.93 3.88 -3.99
N ARG A 85 -21.08 4.71 -3.37
CA ARG A 85 -20.71 6.06 -3.82
C ARG A 85 -19.20 6.20 -3.92
N THR A 86 -18.73 7.00 -4.87
CA THR A 86 -17.31 7.36 -4.99
C THR A 86 -16.80 7.95 -3.67
N ALA A 87 -15.58 7.57 -3.24
CA ALA A 87 -15.05 7.83 -1.90
C ALA A 87 -15.98 7.33 -0.77
N GLY A 88 -16.48 6.08 -0.93
CA GLY A 88 -17.56 5.52 -0.09
C GLY A 88 -17.23 5.44 1.40
N ASP A 89 -15.99 5.18 1.78
CA ASP A 89 -15.52 5.19 3.16
C ASP A 89 -15.53 6.61 3.78
N TYR A 90 -15.11 7.64 3.01
CA TYR A 90 -15.32 9.02 3.41
C TYR A 90 -16.80 9.35 3.62
N VAL A 91 -17.64 8.96 2.65
CA VAL A 91 -19.08 9.17 2.73
C VAL A 91 -19.64 8.46 3.97
N TRP A 92 -19.16 7.25 4.25
CA TRP A 92 -19.61 6.48 5.40
C TRP A 92 -19.24 7.12 6.74
N ILE A 93 -17.97 7.50 6.91
CA ILE A 93 -17.49 8.20 8.12
C ILE A 93 -18.25 9.52 8.30
N SER A 94 -18.33 10.34 7.25
CA SER A 94 -18.92 11.68 7.33
C SER A 94 -20.42 11.68 7.62
N ARG A 95 -21.16 10.65 7.17
CA ARG A 95 -22.61 10.52 7.43
C ARG A 95 -22.92 9.77 8.74
N THR A 96 -21.95 9.05 9.30
CA THR A 96 -22.12 8.27 10.54
C THR A 96 -21.57 8.99 11.76
N LEU A 97 -20.33 9.49 11.68
CA LEU A 97 -19.62 10.19 12.77
C LEU A 97 -19.63 11.70 12.61
N GLY A 98 -19.91 12.19 11.40
CA GLY A 98 -19.96 13.61 11.08
C GLY A 98 -18.78 14.12 10.25
N PRO A 99 -18.87 15.36 9.74
CA PRO A 99 -17.88 15.91 8.81
C PRO A 99 -16.53 16.27 9.44
N ILE A 100 -16.47 16.57 10.74
CA ILE A 100 -15.20 16.91 11.42
C ILE A 100 -14.30 15.68 11.54
N PRO A 101 -14.76 14.52 12.11
CA PRO A 101 -13.96 13.29 12.10
C PRO A 101 -13.56 12.84 10.69
N ALA A 102 -14.46 12.96 9.71
CA ALA A 102 -14.14 12.60 8.33
C ALA A 102 -13.04 13.49 7.74
N GLY A 103 -13.09 14.80 7.94
CA GLY A 103 -12.03 15.71 7.50
C GLY A 103 -10.70 15.44 8.19
N PHE A 104 -10.72 15.28 9.52
CA PHE A 104 -9.57 14.95 10.34
C PHE A 104 -8.80 13.73 9.82
N LEU A 105 -9.51 12.64 9.54
CA LEU A 105 -8.91 11.39 9.09
C LEU A 105 -8.50 11.44 7.62
N LEU A 106 -9.40 11.91 6.76
CA LEU A 106 -9.24 11.74 5.33
C LEU A 106 -8.31 12.76 4.69
N LEU A 107 -8.24 14.00 5.21
CA LEU A 107 -7.35 14.99 4.62
C LEU A 107 -5.90 14.55 4.67
N GLY A 108 -5.44 14.10 5.85
CA GLY A 108 -4.11 13.54 6.01
C GLY A 108 -3.88 12.32 5.14
N PHE A 109 -4.80 11.36 5.18
CA PHE A 109 -4.73 10.14 4.36
C PHE A 109 -4.64 10.44 2.86
N THR A 110 -5.45 11.38 2.35
CA THR A 110 -5.46 11.77 0.94
C THR A 110 -4.18 12.48 0.51
N PHE A 111 -3.77 13.51 1.27
CA PHE A 111 -2.61 14.33 0.89
C PHE A 111 -1.28 13.63 1.14
N THR A 112 -1.22 12.64 2.03
CA THR A 112 -0.02 11.80 2.20
C THR A 112 0.10 10.72 1.13
N GLY A 113 -0.98 10.33 0.48
CA GLY A 113 -0.95 9.48 -0.70
C GLY A 113 -0.20 10.12 -1.88
N MET A 114 -0.22 11.44 -2.04
CA MET A 114 0.47 12.11 -3.15
C MET A 114 2.00 11.99 -3.10
N PRO A 115 2.70 12.25 -1.98
CA PRO A 115 4.11 11.91 -1.83
C PRO A 115 4.40 10.42 -2.01
N PHE A 116 3.48 9.56 -1.58
CA PHE A 116 3.64 8.12 -1.68
C PHE A 116 3.74 7.62 -3.12
N VAL A 117 3.07 8.29 -4.07
CA VAL A 117 3.26 8.03 -5.52
C VAL A 117 4.72 8.17 -5.92
N ALA A 118 5.37 9.28 -5.52
CA ALA A 118 6.78 9.53 -5.82
C ALA A 118 7.71 8.53 -5.11
N ILE A 119 7.39 8.18 -3.88
CA ILE A 119 8.11 7.17 -3.09
C ILE A 119 8.09 5.81 -3.80
N GLN A 120 6.94 5.35 -4.26
CA GLN A 120 6.82 4.07 -4.97
C GLN A 120 7.63 4.06 -6.28
N LEU A 121 7.59 5.14 -7.05
CA LEU A 121 8.38 5.26 -8.26
C LEU A 121 9.90 5.31 -7.98
N ASN A 122 10.32 5.89 -6.85
CA ASN A 122 11.69 5.83 -6.41
C ASN A 122 12.08 4.40 -5.95
N TRP A 123 11.23 3.72 -5.20
CA TRP A 123 11.44 2.35 -4.73
C TRP A 123 11.51 1.33 -5.87
N LEU A 124 10.83 1.58 -6.99
CA LEU A 124 11.01 0.79 -8.20
C LEU A 124 12.50 0.69 -8.57
N ILE A 125 13.24 1.78 -8.42
CA ILE A 125 14.68 1.81 -8.70
C ILE A 125 15.47 1.32 -7.47
N THR A 126 15.26 1.94 -6.31
CA THR A 126 16.14 1.81 -5.15
C THR A 126 15.93 0.52 -4.35
N LEU A 127 14.72 -0.05 -4.34
CA LEU A 127 14.41 -1.30 -3.64
C LEU A 127 14.26 -2.50 -4.57
N SER A 128 14.11 -2.29 -5.89
CA SER A 128 13.93 -3.40 -6.84
C SER A 128 15.01 -3.45 -7.90
N LEU A 129 15.02 -2.55 -8.88
CA LEU A 129 15.91 -2.67 -10.04
C LEU A 129 17.40 -2.55 -9.67
N TYR A 130 17.77 -1.53 -8.89
CA TYR A 130 19.18 -1.32 -8.51
C TYR A 130 19.74 -2.51 -7.72
N PRO A 131 19.16 -2.94 -6.58
CA PRO A 131 19.71 -4.05 -5.82
C PRO A 131 19.67 -5.37 -6.61
N ALA A 132 18.65 -5.60 -7.45
CA ALA A 132 18.59 -6.81 -8.25
C ALA A 132 19.66 -6.86 -9.35
N LEU A 133 19.81 -5.80 -10.14
CA LEU A 133 20.81 -5.74 -11.21
C LEU A 133 22.23 -5.74 -10.65
N SER A 134 22.46 -5.03 -9.55
CA SER A 134 23.73 -5.03 -8.84
C SER A 134 24.06 -6.42 -8.29
N SER A 135 23.09 -7.10 -7.67
CA SER A 135 23.24 -8.48 -7.18
C SER A 135 23.57 -9.44 -8.33
N ILE A 136 22.81 -9.39 -9.44
CA ILE A 136 23.08 -10.25 -10.60
C ILE A 136 24.49 -9.98 -11.13
N GLY A 137 24.87 -8.72 -11.30
CA GLY A 137 26.22 -8.35 -11.77
C GLY A 137 27.32 -8.87 -10.87
N ALA A 138 27.16 -8.75 -9.55
CA ALA A 138 28.11 -9.21 -8.56
C ALA A 138 28.24 -10.76 -8.54
N VAL A 139 27.10 -11.48 -8.56
CA VAL A 139 27.10 -12.95 -8.42
C VAL A 139 27.39 -13.70 -9.74
N SER A 140 27.07 -13.10 -10.90
CA SER A 140 27.32 -13.71 -12.22
C SER A 140 28.60 -13.22 -12.90
N GLY A 141 29.27 -12.20 -12.36
CA GLY A 141 30.46 -11.58 -12.95
C GLY A 141 30.19 -10.72 -14.19
N VAL A 142 28.92 -10.40 -14.49
CA VAL A 142 28.51 -9.57 -15.64
C VAL A 142 28.56 -8.08 -15.26
N SER A 143 29.74 -7.47 -15.43
CA SER A 143 30.02 -6.09 -15.01
C SER A 143 29.12 -5.05 -15.64
N SER A 144 28.59 -5.26 -16.85
CA SER A 144 27.64 -4.36 -17.51
C SER A 144 26.34 -4.22 -16.73
N LEU A 145 25.87 -5.23 -16.01
CA LEU A 145 24.67 -5.17 -15.17
C LEU A 145 24.91 -4.32 -13.91
N SER A 146 26.09 -4.45 -13.29
CA SER A 146 26.49 -3.58 -12.18
C SER A 146 26.60 -2.12 -12.62
N GLN A 147 27.17 -1.85 -13.80
CA GLN A 147 27.24 -0.51 -14.36
C GLN A 147 25.85 0.08 -14.66
N LEU A 148 24.95 -0.73 -15.22
CA LEU A 148 23.56 -0.34 -15.44
C LEU A 148 22.86 -0.02 -14.11
N ALA A 149 23.05 -0.83 -13.07
CA ALA A 149 22.52 -0.57 -11.73
C ALA A 149 23.01 0.78 -11.20
N ILE A 150 24.32 1.06 -11.27
CA ILE A 150 24.90 2.34 -10.85
C ILE A 150 24.30 3.51 -11.64
N SER A 151 24.14 3.37 -12.96
CA SER A 151 23.54 4.42 -13.79
C SER A 151 22.07 4.69 -13.42
N LEU A 152 21.30 3.66 -13.11
CA LEU A 152 19.92 3.78 -12.66
C LEU A 152 19.81 4.43 -11.28
N SER A 153 20.75 4.22 -10.39
CA SER A 153 20.81 4.84 -9.07
C SER A 153 21.37 6.27 -9.09
N SER A 154 21.79 6.78 -10.25
CA SER A 154 22.24 8.16 -10.37
C SER A 154 21.11 9.15 -10.07
N GLN A 155 21.44 10.31 -9.49
CA GLN A 155 20.47 11.34 -9.12
C GLN A 155 19.59 11.77 -10.31
N ALA A 156 20.18 11.86 -11.51
CA ALA A 156 19.43 12.16 -12.72
C ALA A 156 18.38 11.09 -13.05
N SER A 157 18.75 9.80 -12.95
CA SER A 157 17.81 8.69 -13.20
C SER A 157 16.72 8.62 -12.14
N LEU A 158 17.03 8.90 -10.87
CA LEU A 158 16.07 8.94 -9.76
C LEU A 158 15.06 10.10 -9.88
N ILE A 159 15.33 11.10 -10.71
CA ILE A 159 14.41 12.19 -11.03
C ILE A 159 13.69 11.93 -12.35
N ILE A 160 14.43 11.69 -13.42
CA ILE A 160 13.87 11.64 -14.79
C ILE A 160 12.94 10.45 -14.97
N LEU A 161 13.35 9.25 -14.56
CA LEU A 161 12.54 8.04 -14.75
C LEU A 161 11.22 8.10 -13.98
N PRO A 162 11.18 8.45 -12.67
CA PRO A 162 9.93 8.67 -11.96
C PRO A 162 9.04 9.74 -12.57
N LEU A 163 9.57 10.87 -13.05
CA LEU A 163 8.76 11.91 -13.70
C LEU A 163 8.12 11.42 -15.01
N VAL A 164 8.87 10.70 -15.83
CA VAL A 164 8.36 10.12 -17.09
C VAL A 164 7.26 9.11 -16.78
N LEU A 165 7.50 8.19 -15.84
CA LEU A 165 6.51 7.18 -15.45
C LEU A 165 5.25 7.81 -14.83
N LEU A 166 5.41 8.79 -13.96
CA LEU A 166 4.32 9.58 -13.37
C LEU A 166 3.47 10.25 -14.46
N GLY A 167 4.14 10.87 -15.45
CA GLY A 167 3.46 11.51 -16.58
C GLY A 167 2.67 10.53 -17.44
N VAL A 168 3.28 9.39 -17.81
CA VAL A 168 2.65 8.36 -18.63
C VAL A 168 1.43 7.75 -17.92
N ILE A 169 1.58 7.35 -16.65
CA ILE A 169 0.49 6.76 -15.86
C ILE A 169 -0.66 7.77 -15.74
N THR A 170 -0.37 9.00 -15.34
CA THR A 170 -1.41 10.03 -15.17
C THR A 170 -2.12 10.34 -16.49
N LEU A 171 -1.38 10.41 -17.60
CA LEU A 171 -1.98 10.65 -18.91
C LEU A 171 -2.97 9.53 -19.29
N VAL A 172 -2.59 8.28 -19.09
CA VAL A 172 -3.48 7.13 -19.35
C VAL A 172 -4.74 7.22 -18.48
N ASP A 173 -4.61 7.53 -17.20
CA ASP A 173 -5.73 7.62 -16.27
C ASP A 173 -6.67 8.79 -16.58
N VAL A 174 -6.14 9.92 -17.10
CA VAL A 174 -6.93 11.09 -17.51
C VAL A 174 -7.69 10.80 -18.80
N VAL A 175 -7.03 10.16 -19.79
CA VAL A 175 -7.62 9.94 -21.14
C VAL A 175 -8.66 8.82 -21.12
N SER A 176 -8.46 7.78 -20.31
CA SER A 176 -9.41 6.65 -20.26
C SER A 176 -9.34 5.88 -18.94
N PRO A 177 -10.35 6.01 -18.06
CA PRO A 177 -10.40 5.21 -16.83
C PRO A 177 -10.38 3.71 -17.13
N LYS A 178 -11.06 3.30 -18.20
CA LYS A 178 -11.12 1.90 -18.61
C LYS A 178 -9.73 1.34 -18.98
N ILE A 179 -8.93 2.12 -19.72
CA ILE A 179 -7.56 1.74 -20.06
C ILE A 179 -6.67 1.80 -18.83
N GLY A 180 -6.83 2.82 -17.96
CA GLY A 180 -6.10 2.94 -16.70
C GLY A 180 -6.28 1.72 -15.82
N TYR A 181 -7.53 1.29 -15.59
CA TYR A 181 -7.80 0.08 -14.80
C TYR A 181 -7.33 -1.21 -15.48
N LEU A 182 -7.37 -1.29 -16.82
CA LEU A 182 -6.79 -2.43 -17.55
C LEU A 182 -5.28 -2.47 -17.37
N LEU A 183 -4.60 -1.33 -17.52
CA LEU A 183 -3.16 -1.22 -17.32
C LEU A 183 -2.76 -1.65 -15.91
N LEU A 184 -3.48 -1.18 -14.88
CA LEU A 184 -3.28 -1.60 -13.50
C LEU A 184 -3.36 -3.13 -13.36
N GLY A 185 -4.42 -3.74 -13.90
CA GLY A 185 -4.60 -5.21 -13.86
C GLY A 185 -3.46 -5.95 -14.56
N VAL A 186 -2.99 -5.44 -15.71
CA VAL A 186 -1.85 -6.00 -16.46
C VAL A 186 -0.57 -5.88 -15.64
N MET A 187 -0.29 -4.71 -15.04
CA MET A 187 0.90 -4.52 -14.21
C MET A 187 0.92 -5.45 -13.00
N VAL A 188 -0.20 -5.62 -12.30
CA VAL A 188 -0.31 -6.59 -11.19
C VAL A 188 -0.11 -8.02 -11.69
N GLY A 189 -0.68 -8.39 -12.85
CA GLY A 189 -0.46 -9.70 -13.45
C GLY A 189 1.01 -9.98 -13.79
N ILE A 190 1.70 -9.00 -14.36
CA ILE A 190 3.14 -9.06 -14.65
C ILE A 190 3.96 -9.20 -13.36
N ALA A 191 3.66 -8.41 -12.35
CA ALA A 191 4.33 -8.45 -11.05
C ALA A 191 4.13 -9.81 -10.35
N MET A 192 2.90 -10.33 -10.41
CA MET A 192 2.57 -11.67 -9.90
C MET A 192 3.34 -12.76 -10.63
N LEU A 193 3.47 -12.66 -11.96
CA LEU A 193 4.27 -13.61 -12.75
C LEU A 193 5.74 -13.60 -12.30
N GLY A 194 6.36 -12.42 -12.15
CA GLY A 194 7.73 -12.29 -11.63
C GLY A 194 7.88 -12.90 -10.23
N THR A 195 6.89 -12.68 -9.37
CA THR A 195 6.85 -13.26 -8.03
C THR A 195 6.73 -14.79 -8.06
N LEU A 196 5.88 -15.35 -8.90
CA LEU A 196 5.73 -16.81 -9.06
C LEU A 196 6.96 -17.45 -9.72
N MET A 197 7.62 -16.76 -10.66
CA MET A 197 8.88 -17.23 -11.22
C MET A 197 9.98 -17.29 -10.16
N MET A 198 10.06 -16.30 -9.28
CA MET A 198 10.95 -16.32 -8.12
C MET A 198 10.70 -17.54 -7.23
N LEU A 199 9.44 -17.87 -6.92
CA LEU A 199 9.07 -19.09 -6.19
C LEU A 199 9.50 -20.35 -6.97
N GLY A 200 9.30 -20.35 -8.29
CA GLY A 200 9.72 -21.45 -9.19
C GLY A 200 11.20 -21.75 -9.11
N VAL A 201 12.05 -20.73 -8.91
CA VAL A 201 13.50 -20.90 -8.71
C VAL A 201 13.80 -21.72 -7.45
N PHE A 202 13.13 -21.43 -6.33
CA PHE A 202 13.29 -22.20 -5.09
C PHE A 202 12.83 -23.64 -5.27
N VAL A 203 11.67 -23.86 -5.88
CA VAL A 203 11.13 -25.20 -6.13
C VAL A 203 12.04 -26.02 -7.04
N TYR A 204 12.56 -25.40 -8.11
CA TYR A 204 13.47 -26.05 -9.05
C TYR A 204 14.80 -26.47 -8.40
N ALA A 205 15.39 -25.59 -7.58
CA ALA A 205 16.68 -25.87 -6.95
C ALA A 205 16.57 -26.85 -5.77
N GLY A 206 15.42 -26.87 -5.11
CA GLY A 206 15.24 -27.61 -3.86
C GLY A 206 16.08 -27.04 -2.71
N ALA A 207 15.83 -27.48 -1.49
CA ALA A 207 16.53 -26.97 -0.31
C ALA A 207 18.05 -27.18 -0.36
N SER A 208 18.52 -28.34 -0.84
CA SER A 208 19.94 -28.64 -0.99
C SER A 208 20.62 -27.75 -2.04
N GLY A 209 19.97 -27.52 -3.18
CA GLY A 209 20.49 -26.66 -4.25
C GLY A 209 20.54 -25.19 -3.82
N VAL A 210 19.55 -24.69 -3.08
CA VAL A 210 19.58 -23.33 -2.53
C VAL A 210 20.74 -23.17 -1.55
N LYS A 211 20.89 -24.10 -0.59
CA LYS A 211 21.96 -24.05 0.42
C LYS A 211 23.35 -24.15 -0.23
N SER A 212 23.55 -25.06 -1.18
CA SER A 212 24.82 -25.21 -1.88
C SER A 212 25.18 -23.98 -2.74
N SER A 213 24.20 -23.37 -3.39
CA SER A 213 24.41 -22.13 -4.14
C SER A 213 24.82 -20.96 -3.23
N LEU A 214 24.20 -20.85 -2.07
CA LEU A 214 24.57 -19.87 -1.05
C LEU A 214 25.98 -20.14 -0.51
N ASP A 215 26.28 -21.37 -0.11
CA ASP A 215 27.55 -21.72 0.49
C ASP A 215 28.71 -21.46 -0.48
N SER A 216 28.52 -21.81 -1.75
CA SER A 216 29.47 -21.51 -2.82
C SER A 216 29.74 -20.02 -3.01
N LEU A 217 28.73 -19.15 -2.86
CA LEU A 217 28.93 -17.71 -2.93
C LEU A 217 29.56 -17.19 -1.63
N LEU A 218 29.00 -17.54 -0.46
CA LEU A 218 29.44 -17.04 0.83
C LEU A 218 30.90 -17.39 1.13
N SER A 219 31.40 -18.54 0.65
CA SER A 219 32.79 -18.95 0.81
C SER A 219 33.77 -17.95 0.18
N SER A 220 33.41 -17.32 -0.94
CA SER A 220 34.24 -16.30 -1.58
C SER A 220 34.33 -14.98 -0.78
N TYR A 221 33.47 -14.83 0.22
CA TYR A 221 33.43 -13.69 1.14
C TYR A 221 33.84 -14.07 2.58
N GLY A 222 34.49 -15.23 2.78
CA GLY A 222 34.96 -15.69 4.10
C GLY A 222 33.83 -16.09 5.07
N SER A 223 32.65 -16.41 4.54
CA SER A 223 31.48 -16.86 5.31
C SER A 223 31.01 -18.23 4.77
N SER A 224 29.97 -18.80 5.40
CA SER A 224 29.35 -20.03 4.94
C SER A 224 27.89 -20.07 5.40
N TYR A 225 27.07 -20.87 4.73
CA TYR A 225 25.70 -21.10 5.16
C TYR A 225 25.64 -21.61 6.62
N SER A 226 26.48 -22.60 6.95
CA SER A 226 26.54 -23.18 8.30
C SER A 226 26.96 -22.17 9.37
N LYS A 227 27.94 -21.30 9.09
CA LYS A 227 28.39 -20.24 9.99
C LYS A 227 27.27 -19.26 10.31
N ILE A 228 26.49 -18.86 9.30
CA ILE A 228 25.33 -17.97 9.49
C ILE A 228 24.26 -18.68 10.30
N ALA A 229 23.87 -19.91 9.93
CA ALA A 229 22.81 -20.65 10.62
C ALA A 229 23.16 -20.93 12.09
N SER A 230 24.41 -21.37 12.39
CA SER A 230 24.85 -21.67 13.77
C SER A 230 24.98 -20.45 14.67
N GLY A 231 24.94 -19.23 14.14
CA GLY A 231 24.97 -18.00 14.91
C GLY A 231 23.64 -17.67 15.60
N TYR A 232 22.55 -18.36 15.27
CA TYR A 232 21.28 -18.19 15.94
C TYR A 232 21.11 -19.20 17.07
N SER A 233 20.80 -18.71 18.27
CA SER A 233 20.54 -19.52 19.46
C SER A 233 19.23 -19.15 20.18
N GLY A 234 18.39 -18.34 19.53
CA GLY A 234 17.12 -17.90 20.08
C GLY A 234 16.00 -18.95 19.97
N PRO A 235 14.80 -18.65 20.50
CA PRO A 235 13.65 -19.53 20.42
C PRO A 235 13.12 -19.62 18.98
N LEU A 236 12.48 -20.75 18.62
CA LEU A 236 11.82 -20.93 17.32
C LEU A 236 10.53 -20.10 17.20
N PHE A 237 9.95 -19.69 18.32
CA PHE A 237 8.73 -18.89 18.35
C PHE A 237 8.62 -18.06 19.63
N SER A 238 8.21 -16.81 19.45
CA SER A 238 7.79 -15.89 20.52
C SER A 238 6.61 -15.07 20.02
N LEU A 239 5.50 -15.09 20.74
CA LEU A 239 4.31 -14.30 20.36
C LEU A 239 4.62 -12.79 20.38
N GLY A 240 5.37 -12.32 21.40
CA GLY A 240 5.79 -10.91 21.49
C GLY A 240 6.63 -10.49 20.29
N ALA A 241 7.69 -11.25 19.96
CA ALA A 241 8.52 -11.00 18.80
C ALA A 241 7.74 -11.10 17.48
N THR A 242 6.81 -12.06 17.38
CA THR A 242 5.94 -12.21 16.20
C THR A 242 5.01 -11.02 16.02
N SER A 243 4.48 -10.44 17.09
CA SER A 243 3.62 -9.24 17.01
C SER A 243 4.38 -7.99 16.55
N LEU A 244 5.69 -7.90 16.82
CA LEU A 244 6.53 -6.81 16.28
C LEU A 244 6.66 -6.82 14.76
N LEU A 245 6.27 -7.90 14.07
CA LEU A 245 6.26 -7.96 12.61
C LEU A 245 4.98 -7.35 11.99
N PHE A 246 3.93 -7.10 12.79
CA PHE A 246 2.66 -6.57 12.29
C PHE A 246 2.78 -5.21 11.57
N PRO A 247 3.57 -4.22 12.02
CA PRO A 247 3.74 -2.97 11.30
C PRO A 247 4.27 -3.15 9.87
N TYR A 248 5.12 -4.15 9.60
CA TYR A 248 5.58 -4.47 8.24
C TYR A 248 4.48 -5.07 7.37
N LEU A 249 3.60 -5.90 7.96
CA LEU A 249 2.44 -6.47 7.28
C LEU A 249 1.35 -5.41 7.01
N ALA A 250 1.30 -4.35 7.82
CA ALA A 250 0.40 -3.23 7.61
C ALA A 250 0.67 -2.46 6.31
N PHE A 251 1.83 -2.64 5.68
CA PHE A 251 2.10 -2.11 4.34
C PHE A 251 1.37 -2.85 3.22
N ALA A 252 0.95 -4.09 3.42
CA ALA A 252 0.42 -4.93 2.34
C ALA A 252 -1.04 -5.34 2.50
N LEU A 253 -1.49 -5.64 3.72
CA LEU A 253 -2.74 -6.39 3.90
C LEU A 253 -4.00 -5.53 4.08
N PRO A 254 -3.99 -4.36 4.78
CA PRO A 254 -5.23 -3.64 5.10
C PRO A 254 -5.74 -2.71 3.98
N TRP A 255 -5.02 -2.56 2.89
CA TRP A 255 -5.33 -1.57 1.84
C TRP A 255 -6.40 -2.08 0.87
N ILE A 256 -7.58 -2.38 1.40
CA ILE A 256 -8.75 -2.83 0.64
C ILE A 256 -9.81 -1.73 0.48
N ASN A 257 -9.48 -0.52 0.91
CA ASN A 257 -10.31 0.68 0.85
C ASN A 257 -10.67 1.10 -0.58
N ASN A 258 -9.93 0.66 -1.60
CA ASN A 258 -10.27 0.93 -3.00
C ASN A 258 -11.64 0.38 -3.40
N ALA A 259 -12.08 -0.71 -2.76
CA ALA A 259 -13.44 -1.20 -2.94
C ALA A 259 -14.49 -0.13 -2.59
N ALA A 260 -14.23 0.67 -1.56
CA ALA A 260 -15.09 1.79 -1.16
C ALA A 260 -14.79 3.06 -1.98
N ALA A 261 -13.51 3.38 -2.22
CA ALA A 261 -13.11 4.56 -2.98
C ALA A 261 -13.75 4.58 -4.38
N PHE A 262 -13.83 3.40 -5.04
CA PHE A 262 -14.38 3.24 -6.40
C PHE A 262 -15.82 2.73 -6.43
N SER A 263 -16.53 2.65 -5.30
CA SER A 263 -17.83 1.97 -5.25
C SER A 263 -18.89 2.57 -6.16
N GLY A 264 -18.83 3.86 -6.49
CA GLY A 264 -19.67 4.51 -7.49
C GLY A 264 -19.45 4.03 -8.93
N GLU A 265 -18.24 3.54 -9.24
CA GLU A 265 -17.86 3.07 -10.57
C GLU A 265 -18.09 1.56 -10.76
N ILE A 266 -18.61 0.84 -9.76
CA ILE A 266 -18.80 -0.62 -9.79
C ILE A 266 -20.08 -1.01 -10.56
N LYS A 267 -19.96 -1.97 -11.49
CA LYS A 267 -21.08 -2.51 -12.29
C LYS A 267 -21.96 -3.49 -11.50
N ASP A 268 -21.33 -4.47 -10.86
CA ASP A 268 -22.01 -5.53 -10.09
C ASP A 268 -21.56 -5.45 -8.63
N ILE A 269 -22.30 -4.68 -7.84
CA ILE A 269 -21.98 -4.46 -6.42
C ILE A 269 -21.99 -5.78 -5.64
N LYS A 270 -22.90 -6.73 -5.92
CA LYS A 270 -22.99 -7.98 -5.15
C LYS A 270 -21.72 -8.82 -5.29
N LYS A 271 -21.28 -9.06 -6.52
CA LYS A 271 -20.11 -9.86 -6.82
C LYS A 271 -18.82 -9.11 -6.50
N SER A 272 -18.73 -7.84 -6.90
CA SER A 272 -17.56 -7.01 -6.70
C SER A 272 -17.25 -6.73 -5.22
N SER A 273 -18.27 -6.63 -4.36
CA SER A 273 -18.07 -6.43 -2.93
C SER A 273 -17.34 -7.61 -2.26
N ILE A 274 -17.53 -8.84 -2.73
CA ILE A 274 -16.82 -10.03 -2.22
C ILE A 274 -15.42 -10.11 -2.82
N THR A 275 -15.33 -10.05 -4.15
CA THR A 275 -14.05 -10.19 -4.87
C THR A 275 -13.10 -9.02 -4.62
N GLY A 276 -13.62 -7.83 -4.34
CA GLY A 276 -12.82 -6.64 -4.06
C GLY A 276 -12.42 -6.47 -2.60
N THR A 277 -12.99 -7.21 -1.64
CA THR A 277 -12.64 -7.07 -0.23
C THR A 277 -11.98 -8.32 0.34
N PHE A 278 -12.68 -9.45 0.36
CA PHE A 278 -12.15 -10.68 0.97
C PHE A 278 -11.04 -11.33 0.14
N LEU A 279 -11.22 -11.42 -1.17
CA LEU A 279 -10.30 -12.16 -2.02
C LEU A 279 -8.88 -11.54 -2.05
N PRO A 280 -8.69 -10.20 -2.12
CA PRO A 280 -7.37 -9.59 -2.03
C PRO A 280 -6.65 -9.91 -0.72
N VAL A 281 -7.34 -9.84 0.42
CA VAL A 281 -6.78 -10.16 1.75
C VAL A 281 -6.33 -11.62 1.81
N ILE A 282 -7.20 -12.54 1.38
CA ILE A 282 -6.90 -13.98 1.41
C ILE A 282 -5.72 -14.31 0.48
N VAL A 283 -5.74 -13.80 -0.75
CA VAL A 283 -4.69 -14.10 -1.74
C VAL A 283 -3.36 -13.47 -1.34
N SER A 284 -3.34 -12.20 -0.95
CA SER A 284 -2.10 -11.54 -0.52
C SER A 284 -1.53 -12.15 0.76
N GLY A 285 -2.39 -12.44 1.75
CA GLY A 285 -1.96 -13.09 2.98
C GLY A 285 -1.46 -14.52 2.76
N ALA A 286 -2.16 -15.31 1.93
CA ALA A 286 -1.73 -16.67 1.60
C ALA A 286 -0.39 -16.69 0.84
N LEU A 287 -0.21 -15.76 -0.10
CA LEU A 287 1.06 -15.64 -0.84
C LEU A 287 2.21 -15.22 0.08
N LEU A 288 2.03 -14.18 0.91
CA LEU A 288 3.07 -13.75 1.85
C LEU A 288 3.44 -14.89 2.83
N ALA A 289 2.45 -15.61 3.36
CA ALA A 289 2.69 -16.76 4.24
C ALA A 289 3.40 -17.90 3.51
N LEU A 290 2.99 -18.21 2.26
CA LEU A 290 3.61 -19.25 1.43
C LEU A 290 5.07 -18.91 1.13
N PHE A 291 5.37 -17.68 0.70
CA PHE A 291 6.74 -17.27 0.40
C PHE A 291 7.63 -17.31 1.64
N SER A 292 7.12 -16.85 2.79
CA SER A 292 7.87 -16.93 4.06
C SER A 292 8.06 -18.37 4.54
N ALA A 293 7.05 -19.23 4.35
CA ALA A 293 7.17 -20.65 4.65
C ALA A 293 8.19 -21.36 3.75
N VAL A 294 8.22 -21.04 2.46
CA VAL A 294 9.23 -21.53 1.52
C VAL A 294 10.62 -21.04 1.95
N TYR A 295 10.77 -19.75 2.28
CA TYR A 295 12.02 -19.19 2.77
C TYR A 295 12.55 -19.97 3.99
N TYR A 296 11.72 -20.21 5.00
CA TYR A 296 12.09 -21.00 6.18
C TYR A 296 12.35 -22.47 5.88
N SER A 297 11.56 -23.08 5.00
CA SER A 297 11.72 -24.52 4.67
C SER A 297 13.00 -24.80 3.88
N TYR A 298 13.42 -23.88 3.02
CA TYR A 298 14.57 -24.06 2.13
C TYR A 298 15.88 -23.59 2.78
N LEU A 299 15.83 -22.52 3.58
CA LEU A 299 17.01 -21.94 4.22
C LEU A 299 17.17 -22.37 5.68
N GLY A 300 16.11 -22.83 6.32
CA GLY A 300 16.06 -23.05 7.77
C GLY A 300 15.76 -21.76 8.54
N PHE A 301 15.04 -21.92 9.64
CA PHE A 301 14.65 -20.80 10.50
C PHE A 301 15.87 -20.07 11.08
N ASP A 302 16.87 -20.83 11.57
CA ASP A 302 18.09 -20.29 12.17
C ASP A 302 18.86 -19.40 11.21
N PHE A 303 19.01 -19.84 9.95
CA PHE A 303 19.63 -19.05 8.90
C PHE A 303 18.81 -17.77 8.63
N ALA A 304 17.49 -17.90 8.47
CA ALA A 304 16.62 -16.78 8.17
C ALA A 304 16.67 -15.68 9.24
N MET A 305 16.75 -16.09 10.53
CA MET A 305 16.83 -15.15 11.65
C MET A 305 18.19 -14.47 11.78
N ASN A 306 19.28 -15.16 11.45
CA ASN A 306 20.63 -14.60 11.62
C ASN A 306 21.20 -13.98 10.35
N ALA A 307 20.72 -14.35 9.15
CA ALA A 307 21.23 -13.85 7.88
C ALA A 307 21.22 -12.31 7.77
N PRO A 308 20.18 -11.59 8.18
CA PRO A 308 20.18 -10.13 8.10
C PRO A 308 21.34 -9.46 8.86
N ASN A 309 21.80 -10.07 9.96
CA ASN A 309 22.84 -9.53 10.85
C ASN A 309 24.24 -10.10 10.55
N ALA A 310 24.32 -11.31 10.00
CA ALA A 310 25.59 -12.02 9.71
C ALA A 310 25.95 -12.06 8.23
N TRP A 311 25.24 -11.33 7.38
CA TRP A 311 25.47 -11.27 5.94
C TRP A 311 26.78 -10.52 5.63
N PRO A 312 27.59 -10.99 4.64
CA PRO A 312 28.80 -10.26 4.27
C PRO A 312 28.52 -8.82 3.83
N GLU A 313 29.21 -7.87 4.45
CA GLU A 313 29.04 -6.43 4.19
C GLU A 313 29.27 -6.06 2.73
N GLN A 314 30.22 -6.74 2.06
CA GLN A 314 30.53 -6.51 0.65
C GLN A 314 29.33 -6.86 -0.25
N LEU A 315 28.57 -7.90 0.09
CA LEU A 315 27.33 -8.24 -0.62
C LEU A 315 26.21 -7.23 -0.30
N ALA A 316 26.08 -6.84 0.97
CA ALA A 316 25.07 -5.87 1.39
C ALA A 316 25.31 -4.50 0.72
N THR A 317 26.55 -4.02 0.68
CA THR A 317 26.91 -2.75 0.01
C THR A 317 26.75 -2.81 -1.51
N ALA A 318 26.90 -4.00 -2.12
CA ALA A 318 26.53 -4.23 -3.50
C ALA A 318 25.01 -4.35 -3.73
N GLY A 319 24.17 -4.13 -2.72
CA GLY A 319 22.71 -4.23 -2.79
C GLY A 319 22.17 -5.66 -2.67
N ALA A 320 23.03 -6.67 -2.55
CA ALA A 320 22.66 -8.08 -2.42
C ALA A 320 22.36 -8.43 -0.95
N THR A 321 21.24 -7.93 -0.40
CA THR A 321 20.77 -8.27 0.96
C THR A 321 20.08 -9.65 0.98
N PRO A 322 20.02 -10.38 2.12
CA PRO A 322 19.50 -11.73 2.18
C PRO A 322 17.95 -11.82 2.11
N ASN A 323 17.35 -11.12 1.15
CA ASN A 323 15.93 -11.24 0.87
C ASN A 323 15.63 -12.35 -0.15
N MET A 324 14.37 -12.68 -0.31
CA MET A 324 13.93 -13.78 -1.15
C MET A 324 14.32 -13.59 -2.63
N LEU A 325 14.24 -12.36 -3.16
CA LEU A 325 14.65 -12.06 -4.54
C LEU A 325 16.17 -12.28 -4.71
N THR A 326 16.98 -11.71 -3.84
CA THR A 326 18.44 -11.89 -3.90
C THR A 326 18.85 -13.36 -3.80
N ILE A 327 18.24 -14.13 -2.89
CA ILE A 327 18.52 -15.56 -2.78
C ILE A 327 18.16 -16.30 -4.08
N ALA A 328 17.00 -15.99 -4.68
CA ALA A 328 16.63 -16.56 -5.98
C ALA A 328 17.66 -16.22 -7.07
N LEU A 329 18.14 -14.96 -7.12
CA LEU A 329 19.18 -14.52 -8.08
C LEU A 329 20.52 -15.23 -7.87
N ILE A 330 20.92 -15.50 -6.63
CA ILE A 330 22.11 -16.29 -6.30
C ILE A 330 21.97 -17.72 -6.82
N VAL A 331 20.80 -18.33 -6.67
CA VAL A 331 20.53 -19.69 -7.15
C VAL A 331 20.67 -19.79 -8.67
N ILE A 332 20.16 -18.79 -9.40
CA ILE A 332 20.19 -18.77 -10.88
C ILE A 332 21.33 -17.93 -11.46
N ARG A 333 22.41 -17.70 -10.71
CA ARG A 333 23.55 -16.84 -11.14
C ARG A 333 24.16 -17.22 -12.50
N ASN A 334 24.04 -18.49 -12.91
CA ASN A 334 24.49 -18.97 -14.22
C ASN A 334 23.52 -18.63 -15.37
N ALA A 335 22.36 -18.04 -15.06
CA ALA A 335 21.34 -17.60 -16.03
C ALA A 335 20.97 -16.11 -15.79
N PRO A 336 21.92 -15.18 -15.97
CA PRO A 336 21.73 -13.77 -15.59
C PRO A 336 20.53 -13.11 -16.30
N LEU A 337 20.24 -13.47 -17.55
CA LEU A 337 19.07 -12.96 -18.29
C LEU A 337 17.74 -13.35 -17.63
N LEU A 338 17.65 -14.58 -17.09
CA LEU A 338 16.47 -15.00 -16.32
C LEU A 338 16.34 -14.18 -15.04
N GLY A 339 17.47 -13.91 -14.36
CA GLY A 339 17.50 -13.04 -13.20
C GLY A 339 17.01 -11.61 -13.51
N VAL A 340 17.49 -11.03 -14.61
CA VAL A 340 17.00 -9.71 -15.09
C VAL A 340 15.51 -9.75 -15.39
N LEU A 341 15.02 -10.78 -16.08
CA LEU A 341 13.60 -10.94 -16.39
C LEU A 341 12.75 -10.97 -15.11
N ILE A 342 13.10 -11.82 -14.13
CA ILE A 342 12.38 -11.91 -12.85
C ILE A 342 12.36 -10.54 -12.15
N SER A 343 13.50 -9.85 -12.10
CA SER A 343 13.64 -8.56 -11.42
C SER A 343 12.79 -7.46 -12.09
N VAL A 344 12.80 -7.41 -13.41
CA VAL A 344 11.96 -6.45 -14.17
C VAL A 344 10.48 -6.76 -13.96
N LEU A 345 10.05 -8.02 -14.07
CA LEU A 345 8.65 -8.39 -13.83
C LEU A 345 8.23 -8.06 -12.39
N PHE A 346 9.08 -8.35 -11.40
CA PHE A 346 8.81 -8.05 -10.00
C PHE A 346 8.67 -6.54 -9.74
N SER A 347 9.44 -5.69 -10.44
CA SER A 347 9.40 -4.24 -10.26
C SER A 347 8.05 -3.60 -10.60
N PHE A 348 7.19 -4.29 -11.36
CA PHE A 348 5.85 -3.84 -11.68
C PHE A 348 4.93 -3.71 -10.46
N TRP A 349 5.26 -4.31 -9.29
CA TRP A 349 4.57 -4.04 -8.03
C TRP A 349 4.60 -2.55 -7.67
N TYR A 350 5.72 -1.88 -7.87
CA TYR A 350 5.89 -0.45 -7.56
C TYR A 350 5.15 0.44 -8.54
N LEU A 351 5.12 0.07 -9.83
CA LEU A 351 4.34 0.79 -10.84
C LEU A 351 2.84 0.66 -10.57
N ALA A 352 2.37 -0.54 -10.27
CA ALA A 352 0.98 -0.80 -9.95
C ALA A 352 0.53 -0.02 -8.72
N ALA A 353 1.35 -0.03 -7.65
CA ALA A 353 1.07 0.71 -6.43
C ALA A 353 1.04 2.24 -6.66
N SER A 354 1.95 2.78 -7.49
CA SER A 354 1.92 4.20 -7.86
C SER A 354 0.65 4.58 -8.59
N GLN A 355 0.27 3.83 -9.63
CA GLN A 355 -0.95 4.08 -10.39
C GLN A 355 -2.18 3.95 -9.51
N GLN A 356 -2.24 2.92 -8.69
CA GLN A 356 -3.35 2.68 -7.79
C GLN A 356 -3.53 3.85 -6.80
N THR A 357 -2.44 4.36 -6.24
CA THR A 357 -2.48 5.51 -5.34
C THR A 357 -2.99 6.77 -6.05
N ILE A 358 -2.57 7.03 -7.30
CA ILE A 358 -3.10 8.15 -8.10
C ILE A 358 -4.62 8.03 -8.27
N LEU A 359 -5.09 6.83 -8.60
CA LEU A 359 -6.51 6.57 -8.82
C LEU A 359 -7.31 6.77 -7.53
N SER A 360 -6.90 6.20 -6.39
CA SER A 360 -7.63 6.30 -5.12
C SER A 360 -7.63 7.72 -4.56
N VAL A 361 -6.47 8.38 -4.51
CA VAL A 361 -6.34 9.78 -4.06
C VAL A 361 -7.24 10.71 -4.86
N SER A 362 -7.30 10.54 -6.18
CA SER A 362 -8.17 11.37 -7.03
C SER A 362 -9.65 11.22 -6.69
N ARG A 363 -10.11 10.04 -6.24
CA ARG A 363 -11.51 9.83 -5.81
C ARG A 363 -11.79 10.46 -4.45
N TYR A 364 -10.84 10.44 -3.53
CA TYR A 364 -10.98 11.15 -2.26
C TYR A 364 -11.00 12.67 -2.44
N VAL A 365 -10.12 13.22 -3.27
CA VAL A 365 -10.16 14.65 -3.65
C VAL A 365 -11.50 15.00 -4.29
N LEU A 366 -12.00 14.17 -5.21
CA LEU A 366 -13.31 14.34 -5.83
C LEU A 366 -14.42 14.36 -4.77
N GLY A 367 -14.46 13.38 -3.86
CA GLY A 367 -15.48 13.27 -2.82
C GLY A 367 -15.50 14.47 -1.88
N LEU A 368 -14.34 14.88 -1.38
CA LEU A 368 -14.18 16.08 -0.54
C LEU A 368 -14.62 17.35 -1.27
N SER A 369 -14.29 17.47 -2.56
CA SER A 369 -14.67 18.64 -3.37
C SER A 369 -16.16 18.62 -3.74
N PHE A 370 -16.74 17.45 -3.92
CA PHE A 370 -18.16 17.26 -4.21
C PHE A 370 -19.04 17.71 -3.04
N ASP A 371 -18.60 17.43 -1.82
CA ASP A 371 -19.21 17.93 -0.58
C ASP A 371 -18.78 19.37 -0.24
N ARG A 372 -18.06 20.07 -1.13
CA ARG A 372 -17.59 21.46 -0.96
C ARG A 372 -16.62 21.67 0.20
N LEU A 373 -15.97 20.63 0.67
CA LEU A 373 -14.90 20.75 1.67
C LEU A 373 -13.60 21.25 1.04
N LEU A 374 -13.29 20.82 -0.18
CA LEU A 374 -12.21 21.35 -1.02
C LEU A 374 -12.79 22.25 -2.13
N PRO A 375 -11.94 23.01 -2.86
CA PRO A 375 -12.40 23.85 -3.96
C PRO A 375 -13.24 23.06 -4.98
N THR A 376 -14.44 23.55 -5.28
CA THR A 376 -15.41 22.86 -6.14
C THR A 376 -14.91 22.58 -7.56
N ARG A 377 -13.89 23.33 -8.04
CA ARG A 377 -13.23 23.09 -9.33
C ARG A 377 -12.54 21.73 -9.38
N LEU A 378 -12.08 21.20 -8.25
CA LEU A 378 -11.45 19.88 -8.16
C LEU A 378 -12.46 18.74 -8.33
N ALA A 379 -13.77 19.02 -8.23
CA ALA A 379 -14.81 18.05 -8.55
C ALA A 379 -15.08 17.93 -10.06
N ALA A 380 -14.33 18.63 -10.94
CA ALA A 380 -14.57 18.59 -12.37
C ALA A 380 -14.26 17.19 -12.95
N VAL A 381 -15.21 16.66 -13.73
CA VAL A 381 -15.13 15.40 -14.45
C VAL A 381 -15.25 15.69 -15.94
N SER A 382 -14.45 15.02 -16.76
CA SER A 382 -14.47 15.18 -18.21
C SER A 382 -15.77 14.62 -18.80
N GLU A 383 -16.48 15.40 -19.59
CA GLU A 383 -17.68 14.93 -20.31
C GLU A 383 -17.36 13.85 -21.36
N ARG A 384 -16.17 13.93 -21.96
CA ARG A 384 -15.71 13.00 -23.01
C ARG A 384 -15.18 11.69 -22.43
N PHE A 385 -14.40 11.77 -21.35
CA PHE A 385 -13.65 10.63 -20.81
C PHE A 385 -14.25 10.06 -19.52
N HIS A 386 -15.19 10.79 -18.91
CA HIS A 386 -15.80 10.45 -17.61
C HIS A 386 -14.75 10.22 -16.51
N THR A 387 -13.65 10.98 -16.53
CA THR A 387 -12.55 10.93 -15.57
C THR A 387 -12.56 12.15 -14.66
N PRO A 388 -12.22 12.04 -13.38
CA PRO A 388 -12.06 13.17 -12.47
C PRO A 388 -10.72 13.87 -12.75
N TYR A 389 -10.58 14.47 -13.94
CA TYR A 389 -9.31 14.99 -14.45
C TYR A 389 -8.70 16.06 -13.55
N ALA A 390 -9.52 16.91 -12.92
CA ALA A 390 -9.02 17.98 -12.06
C ALA A 390 -8.35 17.42 -10.78
N SER A 391 -8.94 16.36 -10.19
CA SER A 391 -8.36 15.66 -9.04
C SER A 391 -7.11 14.87 -9.44
N LEU A 392 -7.12 14.21 -10.60
CA LEU A 392 -5.94 13.52 -11.16
C LEU A 392 -4.78 14.48 -11.41
N LEU A 393 -5.06 15.64 -12.04
CA LEU A 393 -4.04 16.66 -12.29
C LEU A 393 -3.51 17.28 -10.99
N LEU A 394 -4.35 17.48 -9.97
CA LEU A 394 -3.87 17.92 -8.66
C LEU A 394 -2.87 16.91 -8.08
N THR A 395 -3.21 15.62 -8.12
CA THR A 395 -2.32 14.56 -7.64
C THR A 395 -1.00 14.56 -8.40
N PHE A 396 -1.05 14.66 -9.73
CA PHE A 396 0.14 14.77 -10.58
C PHE A 396 1.02 15.97 -10.22
N VAL A 397 0.43 17.17 -10.16
CA VAL A 397 1.16 18.43 -9.89
C VAL A 397 1.82 18.41 -8.51
N VAL A 398 1.14 17.88 -7.49
CA VAL A 398 1.70 17.75 -6.14
C VAL A 398 2.78 16.66 -6.08
N SER A 399 2.66 15.60 -6.87
CA SER A 399 3.67 14.52 -6.90
C SER A 399 4.97 14.94 -7.59
N ILE A 400 4.96 15.92 -8.52
CA ILE A 400 6.18 16.40 -9.19
C ILE A 400 7.24 16.88 -8.18
N PRO A 401 6.99 17.89 -7.33
CA PRO A 401 7.99 18.33 -6.35
C PRO A 401 8.39 17.20 -5.38
N MET A 402 7.49 16.24 -5.11
CA MET A 402 7.80 15.11 -4.25
C MET A 402 8.82 14.16 -4.88
N VAL A 403 8.83 14.00 -6.21
CA VAL A 403 9.91 13.25 -6.91
C VAL A 403 11.27 13.87 -6.63
N PHE A 404 11.39 15.20 -6.70
CA PHE A 404 12.65 15.89 -6.38
C PHE A 404 13.02 15.73 -4.90
N ILE A 405 12.07 15.93 -4.00
CA ILE A 405 12.30 15.81 -2.56
C ILE A 405 12.78 14.39 -2.23
N VAL A 406 12.12 13.36 -2.75
CA VAL A 406 12.48 11.95 -2.52
C VAL A 406 13.86 11.60 -3.10
N ALA A 407 14.20 12.14 -4.29
CA ALA A 407 15.47 11.89 -4.96
C ALA A 407 16.65 12.64 -4.33
N LEU A 408 16.40 13.81 -3.72
CA LEU A 408 17.45 14.72 -3.21
C LEU A 408 17.63 14.66 -1.70
N THR A 409 16.71 14.01 -0.99
CA THR A 409 16.69 13.99 0.48
C THR A 409 16.35 12.60 1.02
N ASN A 410 16.58 12.40 2.32
CA ASN A 410 16.17 11.18 3.03
C ASN A 410 14.72 11.25 3.57
N TRP A 411 13.87 12.04 2.95
CA TRP A 411 12.49 12.25 3.43
C TRP A 411 11.65 10.97 3.46
N THR A 412 11.96 9.99 2.64
CA THR A 412 11.29 8.68 2.68
C THR A 412 11.47 7.95 3.99
N SER A 413 12.61 8.14 4.66
CA SER A 413 12.90 7.59 5.99
C SER A 413 12.35 8.44 7.14
N LEU A 414 11.97 9.70 6.85
CA LEU A 414 11.50 10.66 7.86
C LEU A 414 9.97 10.66 8.01
N TYR A 415 9.25 10.03 7.11
CA TYR A 415 7.80 10.10 7.06
C TYR A 415 7.15 8.72 6.94
N SER A 416 6.35 8.34 7.94
CA SER A 416 5.55 7.11 7.91
C SER A 416 4.08 7.41 7.63
N THR A 417 3.64 7.16 6.40
CA THR A 417 2.23 7.25 6.00
C THR A 417 1.38 6.14 6.60
N THR A 418 1.99 5.02 6.93
CA THR A 418 1.28 3.83 7.42
C THR A 418 0.59 4.09 8.76
N ALA A 419 1.19 4.92 9.63
CA ALA A 419 0.57 5.31 10.90
C ALA A 419 -0.74 6.11 10.71
N LEU A 420 -0.82 6.95 9.66
CA LEU A 420 -2.05 7.65 9.30
C LEU A 420 -3.11 6.68 8.78
N GLY A 421 -2.69 5.70 7.97
CA GLY A 421 -3.56 4.64 7.48
C GLY A 421 -4.12 3.76 8.60
N THR A 422 -3.30 3.35 9.57
CA THR A 422 -3.77 2.52 10.68
C THR A 422 -4.79 3.26 11.54
N LEU A 423 -4.60 4.55 11.80
CA LEU A 423 -5.60 5.36 12.50
C LEU A 423 -6.90 5.50 11.68
N PHE A 424 -6.78 5.72 10.37
CA PHE A 424 -7.96 5.77 9.49
C PHE A 424 -8.76 4.45 9.53
N PHE A 425 -8.10 3.29 9.43
CA PHE A 425 -8.75 1.99 9.52
C PHE A 425 -9.35 1.70 10.91
N ALA A 426 -8.71 2.18 11.98
CA ALA A 426 -9.31 2.12 13.32
C ALA A 426 -10.67 2.85 13.37
N PHE A 427 -10.76 4.01 12.75
CA PHE A 427 -12.02 4.77 12.68
C PHE A 427 -13.04 4.17 11.71
N ILE A 428 -12.63 3.45 10.69
CA ILE A 428 -13.54 2.60 9.89
C ILE A 428 -14.23 1.58 10.80
N GLY A 429 -13.49 0.94 11.70
CA GLY A 429 -14.05 0.04 12.72
C GLY A 429 -15.01 0.75 13.67
N ILE A 430 -14.64 1.93 14.22
CA ILE A 430 -15.51 2.73 15.09
C ILE A 430 -16.81 3.12 14.34
N THR A 431 -16.68 3.50 13.07
CA THR A 431 -17.85 3.83 12.23
C THR A 431 -18.76 2.60 12.06
N ALA A 432 -18.18 1.40 11.91
CA ALA A 432 -18.95 0.17 11.83
C ALA A 432 -19.73 -0.13 13.13
N ILE A 433 -19.13 0.11 14.29
CA ILE A 433 -19.83 -0.02 15.59
C ILE A 433 -21.04 0.91 15.64
N VAL A 434 -20.82 2.23 15.42
CA VAL A 434 -21.89 3.24 15.51
C VAL A 434 -23.01 2.98 14.49
N PHE A 435 -22.64 2.60 13.28
CA PHE A 435 -23.59 2.27 12.22
C PHE A 435 -24.35 0.98 12.52
N GLY A 436 -23.64 -0.05 13.01
CA GLY A 436 -24.20 -1.34 13.38
C GLY A 436 -25.23 -1.22 14.51
N LEU A 437 -24.98 -0.40 15.52
CA LEU A 437 -25.91 -0.17 16.63
C LEU A 437 -27.26 0.38 16.20
N LYS A 438 -27.34 1.04 15.03
CA LYS A 438 -28.56 1.60 14.44
C LYS A 438 -29.32 0.62 13.54
N ARG A 439 -28.80 -0.62 13.32
CA ARG A 439 -29.43 -1.62 12.44
C ARG A 439 -30.56 -2.36 13.14
N PRO A 440 -31.67 -2.64 12.43
CA PRO A 440 -32.80 -3.38 12.99
C PRO A 440 -32.51 -4.87 13.14
N SER A 441 -31.72 -5.47 12.22
CA SER A 441 -31.36 -6.89 12.28
C SER A 441 -30.38 -7.18 13.41
N SER A 442 -30.72 -8.09 14.32
CA SER A 442 -29.86 -8.48 15.44
C SER A 442 -28.55 -9.12 14.97
N PHE A 443 -28.58 -10.00 13.97
CA PHE A 443 -27.41 -10.64 13.39
C PHE A 443 -26.47 -9.63 12.70
N GLU A 444 -27.02 -8.76 11.86
CA GLU A 444 -26.21 -7.76 11.16
C GLU A 444 -25.59 -6.75 12.13
N LYS A 445 -26.38 -6.33 13.14
CA LYS A 445 -25.90 -5.49 14.23
C LYS A 445 -24.72 -6.16 14.96
N ALA A 446 -24.88 -7.42 15.38
CA ALA A 446 -23.86 -8.16 16.09
C ALA A 446 -22.58 -8.29 15.25
N MET A 447 -22.69 -8.63 13.97
CA MET A 447 -21.54 -8.78 13.07
C MET A 447 -20.81 -7.46 12.81
N LEU A 448 -21.52 -6.35 12.56
CA LEU A 448 -20.90 -5.04 12.36
C LEU A 448 -20.21 -4.54 13.63
N VAL A 449 -20.83 -4.74 14.80
CA VAL A 449 -20.23 -4.36 16.09
C VAL A 449 -19.00 -5.22 16.37
N LEU A 450 -19.09 -6.55 16.22
CA LEU A 450 -17.95 -7.46 16.42
C LEU A 450 -16.78 -7.10 15.50
N CYS A 451 -17.03 -7.01 14.19
CA CYS A 451 -15.99 -6.64 13.22
C CYS A 451 -15.43 -5.25 13.52
N GLY A 452 -16.28 -4.30 13.90
CA GLY A 452 -15.87 -2.96 14.29
C GLY A 452 -14.95 -2.94 15.51
N VAL A 453 -15.27 -3.70 16.56
CA VAL A 453 -14.45 -3.80 17.79
C VAL A 453 -13.10 -4.43 17.48
N VAL A 454 -13.08 -5.55 16.74
CA VAL A 454 -11.83 -6.24 16.38
C VAL A 454 -10.96 -5.32 15.50
N THR A 455 -11.53 -4.74 14.45
CA THR A 455 -10.81 -3.82 13.55
C THR A 455 -10.28 -2.60 14.29
N SER A 456 -11.12 -1.92 15.08
CA SER A 456 -10.67 -0.74 15.84
C SER A 456 -9.57 -1.08 16.83
N GLY A 457 -9.73 -2.15 17.61
CA GLY A 457 -8.74 -2.58 18.60
C GLY A 457 -7.41 -2.93 17.95
N PHE A 458 -7.45 -3.68 16.85
CA PHE A 458 -6.25 -4.08 16.12
C PHE A 458 -5.51 -2.90 15.51
N PHE A 459 -6.21 -2.01 14.82
CA PHE A 459 -5.56 -0.87 14.19
C PHE A 459 -5.17 0.24 15.17
N LEU A 460 -5.84 0.39 16.30
CA LEU A 460 -5.34 1.23 17.41
C LEU A 460 -4.06 0.67 18.01
N TYR A 461 -3.97 -0.65 18.17
CA TYR A 461 -2.74 -1.31 18.60
C TYR A 461 -1.60 -1.08 17.60
N LEU A 462 -1.85 -1.21 16.29
CA LEU A 462 -0.85 -0.90 15.25
C LEU A 462 -0.45 0.59 15.29
N THR A 463 -1.41 1.49 15.42
CA THR A 463 -1.11 2.93 15.55
C THR A 463 -0.22 3.19 16.78
N TYR A 464 -0.54 2.55 17.91
CA TYR A 464 0.30 2.62 19.11
C TYR A 464 1.72 2.11 18.84
N MET A 465 1.88 0.97 18.14
CA MET A 465 3.20 0.44 17.81
C MET A 465 4.02 1.43 16.95
N PHE A 466 3.40 2.02 15.92
CA PHE A 466 4.07 3.02 15.10
C PHE A 466 4.49 4.26 15.89
N VAL A 467 3.67 4.68 16.84
CA VAL A 467 3.88 5.90 17.63
C VAL A 467 4.87 5.68 18.76
N ALA A 468 4.75 4.55 19.47
CA ALA A 468 5.50 4.30 20.71
C ALA A 468 6.87 3.65 20.48
N LEU A 469 7.04 2.95 19.35
CA LEU A 469 8.25 2.17 19.08
C LEU A 469 9.10 2.86 17.99
N PRO A 470 10.33 3.26 18.29
CA PRO A 470 11.19 4.02 17.35
C PRO A 470 11.62 3.23 16.12
N TYR A 471 11.42 1.91 16.13
CA TYR A 471 11.84 1.01 15.04
C TYR A 471 11.06 1.21 13.73
N TYR A 472 9.90 1.87 13.76
CA TYR A 472 9.01 1.99 12.60
C TYR A 472 9.07 3.35 11.91
N GLY A 473 10.13 4.12 12.17
CA GLY A 473 10.49 5.31 11.40
C GLY A 473 9.68 6.57 11.69
N ILE A 474 8.85 6.59 12.74
CA ILE A 474 8.20 7.83 13.17
C ILE A 474 9.19 8.67 13.98
N ASN A 475 9.37 9.91 13.55
CA ASN A 475 10.23 10.92 14.19
C ASN A 475 9.48 12.25 14.36
N ASP A 476 10.13 13.26 14.91
CA ASP A 476 9.52 14.57 15.18
C ASP A 476 8.95 15.23 13.92
N LEU A 477 9.61 15.08 12.77
CA LEU A 477 9.12 15.63 11.51
C LEU A 477 7.84 14.89 11.06
N SER A 478 7.81 13.56 11.17
CA SER A 478 6.62 12.75 10.86
C SER A 478 5.45 13.17 11.75
N TRP A 479 5.70 13.39 13.06
CA TRP A 479 4.71 13.93 13.99
C TRP A 479 4.20 15.30 13.57
N GLY A 480 5.11 16.23 13.22
CA GLY A 480 4.73 17.56 12.76
C GLY A 480 3.82 17.53 11.54
N ILE A 481 4.13 16.68 10.55
CA ILE A 481 3.33 16.51 9.33
C ILE A 481 1.96 15.91 9.67
N MET A 482 1.90 14.85 10.47
CA MET A 482 0.64 14.22 10.88
C MET A 482 -0.27 15.21 11.64
N LEU A 483 0.27 15.90 12.62
CA LEU A 483 -0.48 16.90 13.38
C LEU A 483 -0.98 18.04 12.49
N PHE A 484 -0.15 18.51 11.56
CA PHE A 484 -0.57 19.54 10.60
C PHE A 484 -1.79 19.10 9.80
N PHE A 485 -1.77 17.91 9.21
CA PHE A 485 -2.89 17.42 8.41
C PHE A 485 -4.12 17.09 9.26
N TRP A 486 -3.96 16.59 10.48
CA TRP A 486 -5.08 16.34 11.39
C TRP A 486 -5.78 17.63 11.81
N VAL A 487 -5.01 18.64 12.21
CA VAL A 487 -5.58 19.96 12.58
C VAL A 487 -6.25 20.61 11.38
N LEU A 488 -5.58 20.63 10.23
CA LEU A 488 -6.14 21.20 9.00
C LEU A 488 -7.41 20.44 8.58
N GLY A 489 -7.41 19.12 8.67
CA GLY A 489 -8.57 18.27 8.38
C GLY A 489 -9.75 18.53 9.32
N ALA A 490 -9.48 18.68 10.61
CA ALA A 490 -10.53 19.04 11.58
C ALA A 490 -11.13 20.43 11.31
N LEU A 491 -10.30 21.39 10.88
CA LEU A 491 -10.71 22.74 10.54
C LEU A 491 -11.41 22.85 9.18
N LEU A 492 -11.27 21.86 8.32
CA LEU A 492 -11.78 21.90 6.95
C LEU A 492 -13.29 22.15 6.89
N TYR A 493 -14.08 21.42 7.67
CA TYR A 493 -15.52 21.61 7.72
C TYR A 493 -15.94 22.96 8.32
N PRO A 494 -15.45 23.39 9.49
CA PRO A 494 -15.79 24.71 10.05
C PRO A 494 -15.47 25.85 9.08
N ILE A 495 -14.29 25.84 8.47
CA ILE A 495 -13.87 26.87 7.50
C ILE A 495 -14.78 26.86 6.27
N SER A 496 -15.01 25.68 5.68
CA SER A 496 -15.87 25.53 4.50
C SER A 496 -17.33 25.94 4.82
N LYS A 497 -17.84 25.58 5.99
CA LYS A 497 -19.18 25.97 6.44
C LYS A 497 -19.31 27.49 6.54
N TRP A 498 -18.35 28.15 7.16
CA TRP A 498 -18.32 29.61 7.27
C TRP A 498 -18.24 30.29 5.88
N TYR A 499 -17.36 29.80 5.00
CA TYR A 499 -17.20 30.34 3.65
C TYR A 499 -18.46 30.20 2.81
N HIS A 500 -19.11 29.03 2.84
CA HIS A 500 -20.32 28.76 2.06
C HIS A 500 -21.58 29.42 2.65
N ALA A 501 -21.64 29.61 3.97
CA ALA A 501 -22.72 30.36 4.59
C ALA A 501 -22.82 31.80 4.08
N LYS A 502 -21.69 32.47 3.81
CA LYS A 502 -21.64 33.80 3.17
C LYS A 502 -22.23 33.82 1.75
N LYS A 503 -22.32 32.64 1.10
CA LYS A 503 -22.92 32.45 -0.23
C LYS A 503 -24.35 31.91 -0.18
N GLY A 504 -24.98 31.88 1.00
CA GLY A 504 -26.34 31.36 1.19
C GLY A 504 -26.44 29.83 1.10
N ILE A 505 -25.31 29.08 1.14
CA ILE A 505 -25.31 27.62 1.08
C ILE A 505 -25.20 27.05 2.48
N ASN A 506 -26.20 26.28 2.89
CA ASN A 506 -26.18 25.55 4.17
C ASN A 506 -25.44 24.22 4.00
N LEU A 507 -24.11 24.22 4.22
CA LEU A 507 -23.26 23.04 4.03
C LEU A 507 -23.62 21.86 4.94
N SER A 508 -24.29 22.10 6.09
CA SER A 508 -24.65 21.01 7.01
C SER A 508 -25.67 20.02 6.41
N LEU A 509 -26.41 20.44 5.40
CA LEU A 509 -27.36 19.57 4.70
C LEU A 509 -26.67 18.49 3.85
N ALA A 510 -25.48 18.77 3.31
CA ALA A 510 -24.71 17.79 2.54
C ALA A 510 -24.40 16.52 3.33
N PHE A 511 -24.26 16.64 4.65
CA PHE A 511 -23.90 15.51 5.53
C PHE A 511 -25.10 14.74 6.10
N LYS A 512 -26.33 15.14 5.74
CA LYS A 512 -27.57 14.44 6.09
C LYS A 512 -28.06 13.50 5.00
N GLU A 513 -27.51 13.63 3.79
CA GLU A 513 -27.91 12.89 2.60
C GLU A 513 -26.69 12.20 1.96
N LEU A 514 -26.95 11.12 1.23
CA LEU A 514 -25.91 10.52 0.39
C LEU A 514 -25.69 11.41 -0.84
N PRO A 515 -24.42 11.63 -1.25
CA PRO A 515 -24.16 12.38 -2.46
C PRO A 515 -24.77 11.69 -3.67
N PRO A 516 -25.26 12.42 -4.68
CA PRO A 516 -25.72 11.84 -5.93
C PRO A 516 -24.54 11.19 -6.69
N GLU A 517 -24.87 10.16 -7.51
CA GLU A 517 -23.87 9.39 -8.28
C GLU A 517 -24.16 9.46 -9.76
#